data_0a47a74014385f992d7c7ad53f29f886
#
_entry.id   0a47a74014385f992d7c7ad53f29f886
#
_cell.length_a   1.000
_cell.length_b   1.000
_cell.length_c   1.000
_cell.angle_alpha   90.00
_cell.angle_beta   90.00
_cell.angle_gamma   90.00
#
_symmetry.space_group_name_H-M   'P 1'
#
loop_
_entity.id
_entity.type
_entity.pdbx_description
1 polymer ?
#
loop_
_entity_poly.entity_id
_entity_poly.type
_entity_poly.pdbx_seq_one_letter_code
_entity_poly.pdbx_strand_id
1 'polypeptide(L)'
;MNMKDDNNKRVGFHSIETIIKVNPQKIKKLFLPFNRNDKRVNNLIELATENGIKYEISKKLKKDPEAIIKVEQANNFKDLKSYLDRNYQKNLTILIIDNIIDPRNLGSCLRSAAVLEVDAVIINKHQCAPVTVSYTHLRAHETSYD
;
A
#
# COMPACT_ATOMS: atom_id res chain seq x y z
N MET A 1 5.52 20.50 -13.00
CA MET A 1 4.82 19.21 -12.96
C MET A 1 5.52 18.33 -11.93
N ASN A 2 4.92 18.18 -10.79
CA ASN A 2 5.57 17.49 -9.66
C ASN A 2 5.45 15.98 -9.81
N MET A 3 6.56 15.28 -10.05
CA MET A 3 6.66 13.81 -10.06
C MET A 3 6.31 13.13 -8.72
N LYS A 4 5.89 13.89 -7.70
CA LYS A 4 5.50 13.36 -6.38
C LYS A 4 4.04 12.89 -6.29
N ASP A 5 3.18 13.24 -7.26
CA ASP A 5 1.75 12.96 -7.16
C ASP A 5 1.30 11.61 -7.75
N ASP A 6 2.09 10.99 -8.62
CA ASP A 6 1.69 9.73 -9.26
C ASP A 6 1.75 8.50 -8.36
N ASN A 7 2.63 8.50 -7.35
CA ASN A 7 2.74 7.36 -6.43
C ASN A 7 1.56 7.22 -5.44
N ASN A 8 0.77 8.28 -5.27
CA ASN A 8 -0.34 8.32 -4.33
C ASN A 8 -1.68 8.03 -4.98
N LYS A 9 -1.69 7.75 -6.27
CA LYS A 9 -2.89 7.59 -7.06
C LYS A 9 -3.11 6.13 -7.45
N ARG A 10 -4.34 5.66 -7.32
CA ARG A 10 -4.78 4.36 -7.83
C ARG A 10 -5.95 4.55 -8.77
N VAL A 11 -5.94 3.83 -9.86
CA VAL A 11 -6.95 3.91 -10.92
C VAL A 11 -7.58 2.56 -11.15
N GLY A 12 -8.90 2.56 -11.39
CA GLY A 12 -9.66 1.37 -11.73
C GLY A 12 -10.42 0.76 -10.55
N PHE A 13 -11.57 0.17 -10.88
CA PHE A 13 -12.49 -0.41 -9.89
C PHE A 13 -11.84 -1.52 -9.06
N HIS A 14 -11.24 -2.49 -9.72
CA HIS A 14 -10.68 -3.66 -9.03
C HIS A 14 -9.58 -3.28 -8.03
N SER A 15 -8.67 -2.41 -8.44
CA SER A 15 -7.58 -1.93 -7.58
C SER A 15 -8.12 -1.22 -6.34
N ILE A 16 -9.09 -0.33 -6.52
CA ILE A 16 -9.68 0.46 -5.42
C ILE A 16 -10.52 -0.42 -4.49
N GLU A 17 -11.36 -1.29 -5.03
CA GLU A 17 -12.16 -2.24 -4.25
C GLU A 17 -11.28 -3.15 -3.38
N THR A 18 -10.17 -3.63 -3.93
CA THR A 18 -9.21 -4.44 -3.18
C THR A 18 -8.61 -3.67 -2.00
N ILE A 19 -8.21 -2.41 -2.22
CA ILE A 19 -7.67 -1.57 -1.14
C ILE A 19 -8.72 -1.33 -0.06
N ILE A 20 -9.97 -1.03 -0.43
CA ILE A 20 -11.05 -0.82 0.54
C ILE A 20 -11.29 -2.07 1.39
N LYS A 21 -11.29 -3.25 0.78
CA LYS A 21 -11.53 -4.52 1.48
C LYS A 21 -10.40 -4.91 2.44
N VAL A 22 -9.15 -4.62 2.05
CA VAL A 22 -7.97 -5.02 2.83
C VAL A 22 -7.59 -3.96 3.86
N ASN A 23 -7.57 -2.69 3.47
CA ASN A 23 -7.21 -1.57 4.35
C ASN A 23 -7.89 -0.27 3.90
N PRO A 24 -9.15 -0.05 4.27
CA PRO A 24 -9.92 1.14 3.88
C PRO A 24 -9.29 2.45 4.39
N GLN A 25 -8.58 2.41 5.50
CA GLN A 25 -7.88 3.55 6.09
C GLN A 25 -6.80 4.13 5.18
N LYS A 26 -6.34 3.36 4.21
CA LYS A 26 -5.33 3.78 3.24
C LYS A 26 -5.87 4.77 2.22
N ILE A 27 -7.17 4.81 1.98
CA ILE A 27 -7.79 5.73 1.04
C ILE A 27 -8.06 7.07 1.73
N LYS A 28 -7.44 8.14 1.22
CA LYS A 28 -7.71 9.51 1.65
C LYS A 28 -8.98 10.07 1.02
N LYS A 29 -9.13 9.83 -0.28
CA LYS A 29 -10.24 10.37 -1.07
C LYS A 29 -10.48 9.50 -2.30
N LEU A 30 -11.75 9.36 -2.67
CA LEU A 30 -12.19 8.61 -3.84
C LEU A 30 -12.84 9.57 -4.83
N PHE A 31 -12.50 9.44 -6.11
CA PHE A 31 -13.12 10.17 -7.20
C PHE A 31 -13.83 9.21 -8.15
N LEU A 32 -15.07 9.52 -8.45
CA LEU A 32 -15.91 8.71 -9.33
C LEU A 32 -16.14 9.42 -10.67
N PRO A 33 -16.28 8.67 -11.77
CA PRO A 33 -16.53 9.24 -13.08
C PRO A 33 -17.92 9.88 -13.17
N PHE A 34 -18.00 11.07 -13.78
CA PHE A 34 -19.23 11.86 -13.88
C PHE A 34 -20.29 11.19 -14.77
N ASN A 35 -19.88 10.61 -15.89
CA ASN A 35 -20.80 10.10 -16.91
C ASN A 35 -21.16 8.63 -16.73
N ARG A 36 -20.96 8.08 -15.54
CA ARG A 36 -21.16 6.68 -15.30
C ARG A 36 -21.99 6.44 -14.03
N ASN A 37 -23.15 5.85 -14.22
CA ASN A 37 -24.05 5.49 -13.12
C ASN A 37 -24.54 4.05 -13.30
N ASP A 38 -23.58 3.14 -13.37
CA ASP A 38 -23.86 1.72 -13.49
C ASP A 38 -23.73 1.01 -12.13
N LYS A 39 -24.11 -0.27 -12.11
CA LYS A 39 -24.06 -1.12 -10.90
C LYS A 39 -22.67 -1.12 -10.25
N ARG A 40 -21.62 -0.99 -11.04
CA ARG A 40 -20.24 -1.05 -10.57
C ARG A 40 -19.86 0.21 -9.79
N VAL A 41 -20.30 1.38 -10.27
CA VAL A 41 -20.13 2.64 -9.54
C VAL A 41 -20.93 2.62 -8.25
N ASN A 42 -22.19 2.16 -8.29
CA ASN A 42 -23.04 2.09 -7.11
C ASN A 42 -22.46 1.15 -6.04
N ASN A 43 -21.96 -0.02 -6.42
CA ASN A 43 -21.29 -0.94 -5.50
C ASN A 43 -20.05 -0.29 -4.85
N LEU A 44 -19.28 0.48 -5.61
CA LEU A 44 -18.11 1.19 -5.08
C LEU A 44 -18.52 2.30 -4.11
N ILE A 45 -19.64 3.00 -4.37
CA ILE A 45 -20.21 4.00 -3.45
C ILE A 45 -20.65 3.34 -2.15
N GLU A 46 -21.38 2.22 -2.21
CA GLU A 46 -21.79 1.46 -1.03
C GLU A 46 -20.57 1.05 -0.19
N LEU A 47 -19.57 0.46 -0.84
CA LEU A 47 -18.35 0.02 -0.20
C LEU A 47 -17.59 1.18 0.48
N ALA A 48 -17.51 2.33 -0.20
CA ALA A 48 -16.89 3.54 0.34
C ALA A 48 -17.68 4.08 1.55
N THR A 49 -19.01 4.12 1.46
CA THR A 49 -19.89 4.61 2.52
C THR A 49 -19.81 3.73 3.77
N GLU A 50 -19.86 2.42 3.61
CA GLU A 50 -19.72 1.44 4.71
C GLU A 50 -18.39 1.60 5.46
N ASN A 51 -17.34 2.00 4.76
CA ASN A 51 -16.00 2.18 5.33
C ASN A 51 -15.65 3.63 5.68
N GLY A 52 -16.61 4.55 5.63
CA GLY A 52 -16.42 5.96 5.99
C GLY A 52 -15.50 6.74 5.05
N ILE A 53 -15.35 6.29 3.80
CA ILE A 53 -14.49 6.91 2.79
C ILE A 53 -15.27 8.02 2.09
N LYS A 54 -14.71 9.23 2.09
CA LYS A 54 -15.27 10.36 1.36
C LYS A 54 -15.04 10.21 -0.15
N TYR A 55 -16.07 10.45 -0.93
CA TYR A 55 -15.97 10.42 -2.39
C TYR A 55 -16.54 11.70 -3.05
N GLU A 56 -16.07 11.98 -4.23
CA GLU A 56 -16.54 13.07 -5.08
C GLU A 56 -16.72 12.60 -6.52
N ILE A 57 -17.69 13.19 -7.21
CA ILE A 57 -17.89 12.96 -8.65
C ILE A 57 -17.02 13.95 -9.42
N SER A 58 -16.13 13.43 -10.26
CA SER A 58 -15.18 14.25 -11.02
C SER A 58 -15.53 14.30 -12.50
N LYS A 59 -15.75 15.50 -13.03
CA LYS A 59 -15.99 15.74 -14.48
C LYS A 59 -14.77 15.41 -15.34
N LYS A 60 -13.58 15.30 -14.73
CA LYS A 60 -12.33 14.95 -15.43
C LYS A 60 -12.24 13.45 -15.74
N LEU A 61 -12.95 12.62 -14.97
CA LEU A 61 -12.92 11.17 -15.11
C LEU A 61 -14.04 10.70 -16.04
N LYS A 62 -13.67 9.97 -17.08
CA LYS A 62 -14.62 9.48 -18.08
C LYS A 62 -15.10 8.06 -17.84
N LYS A 63 -14.24 7.16 -17.43
CA LYS A 63 -14.53 5.71 -17.34
C LYS A 63 -14.21 5.09 -15.98
N ASP A 64 -13.04 5.36 -15.46
CA ASP A 64 -12.50 4.67 -14.29
C ASP A 64 -12.46 5.59 -13.06
N PRO A 65 -12.74 5.06 -11.86
CA PRO A 65 -12.55 5.80 -10.63
C PRO A 65 -11.08 5.96 -10.32
N GLU A 66 -10.76 6.99 -9.54
CA GLU A 66 -9.43 7.25 -9.02
C GLU A 66 -9.48 7.40 -7.50
N ALA A 67 -8.50 6.86 -6.82
CA ALA A 67 -8.34 7.04 -5.38
C ALA A 67 -6.99 7.68 -5.06
N ILE A 68 -7.00 8.63 -4.15
CA ILE A 68 -5.79 9.14 -3.51
C ILE A 68 -5.57 8.31 -2.25
N ILE A 69 -4.43 7.67 -2.17
CA ILE A 69 -4.04 6.84 -1.04
C ILE A 69 -3.03 7.55 -0.14
N LYS A 70 -3.02 7.20 1.13
CA LYS A 70 -1.95 7.56 2.05
C LYS A 70 -0.71 6.78 1.63
N VAL A 71 0.35 7.46 1.28
CA VAL A 71 1.66 6.84 1.14
C VAL A 71 2.26 6.78 2.51
N GLU A 72 2.44 5.58 3.02
CA GLU A 72 3.32 5.36 4.15
C GLU A 72 4.73 5.68 3.67
N GLN A 73 5.39 6.61 4.32
CA GLN A 73 6.80 6.85 4.02
C GLN A 73 7.58 5.58 4.32
N ALA A 74 8.40 5.15 3.36
CA ALA A 74 9.34 4.08 3.63
C ALA A 74 10.17 4.46 4.87
N ASN A 75 10.21 3.58 5.85
CA ASN A 75 11.06 3.78 7.02
C ASN A 75 12.50 3.91 6.53
N ASN A 76 13.21 4.85 7.08
CA ASN A 76 14.59 5.12 6.74
C ASN A 76 15.53 4.31 7.64
N PHE A 77 16.83 4.45 7.41
CA PHE A 77 17.84 3.76 8.21
C PHE A 77 17.76 4.07 9.71
N LYS A 78 17.34 5.29 10.09
CA LYS A 78 17.15 5.67 11.49
C LYS A 78 16.01 4.91 12.15
N ASP A 79 14.93 4.69 11.41
CA ASP A 79 13.78 3.92 11.89
C ASP A 79 14.16 2.44 12.07
N LEU A 80 14.93 1.88 11.12
CA LEU A 80 15.49 0.54 11.24
C LEU A 80 16.37 0.41 12.48
N LYS A 81 17.29 1.35 12.71
CA LYS A 81 18.14 1.32 13.89
C LYS A 81 17.32 1.35 15.17
N SER A 82 16.32 2.22 15.27
CA SER A 82 15.43 2.31 16.43
C SER A 82 14.62 1.00 16.63
N TYR A 83 14.25 0.33 15.56
CA TYR A 83 13.60 -0.97 15.62
C TYR A 83 14.52 -2.07 16.16
N LEU A 84 15.76 -2.12 15.68
CA LEU A 84 16.76 -3.07 16.13
C LEU A 84 17.11 -2.85 17.60
N ASP A 85 17.32 -1.61 18.01
CA ASP A 85 17.63 -1.25 19.40
C ASP A 85 16.50 -1.65 20.38
N ARG A 86 15.25 -1.53 19.97
CA ARG A 86 14.10 -1.96 20.80
C ARG A 86 13.92 -3.46 20.88
N ASN A 87 14.45 -4.21 19.91
CA ASN A 87 14.27 -5.65 19.79
C ASN A 87 15.58 -6.45 19.92
N TYR A 88 16.63 -5.85 20.43
CA TYR A 88 17.97 -6.48 20.47
C TYR A 88 18.03 -7.82 21.22
N GLN A 89 17.08 -8.08 22.12
CA GLN A 89 16.99 -9.35 22.85
C GLN A 89 16.25 -10.46 22.08
N LYS A 90 15.67 -10.14 20.93
CA LYS A 90 14.94 -11.10 20.09
C LYS A 90 15.84 -11.60 18.97
N ASN A 91 15.64 -12.85 18.59
CA ASN A 91 16.23 -13.36 17.35
C ASN A 91 15.44 -12.79 16.17
N LEU A 92 16.02 -11.82 15.48
CA LEU A 92 15.41 -11.17 14.34
C LEU A 92 15.93 -11.79 13.03
N THR A 93 15.01 -12.05 12.12
CA THR A 93 15.33 -12.43 10.75
C THR A 93 15.14 -11.21 9.84
N ILE A 94 16.21 -10.78 9.19
CA ILE A 94 16.21 -9.61 8.31
C ILE A 94 16.57 -10.07 6.89
N LEU A 95 15.73 -9.75 5.93
CA LEU A 95 16.00 -9.96 4.51
C LEU A 95 16.54 -8.68 3.89
N ILE A 96 17.71 -8.78 3.25
CA ILE A 96 18.31 -7.69 2.49
C ILE A 96 18.13 -8.00 1.00
N ILE A 97 17.46 -7.11 0.30
CA ILE A 97 17.25 -7.22 -1.14
C ILE A 97 18.09 -6.18 -1.84
N ASP A 98 19.04 -6.66 -2.62
CA ASP A 98 19.93 -5.81 -3.41
C ASP A 98 19.76 -6.11 -4.91
N ASN A 99 19.67 -5.04 -5.72
CA ASN A 99 19.70 -5.10 -7.18
C ASN A 99 18.62 -5.99 -7.83
N ILE A 100 17.39 -5.99 -7.31
CA ILE A 100 16.24 -6.63 -7.98
C ILE A 100 15.48 -5.57 -8.79
N ILE A 101 15.64 -5.60 -10.11
CA ILE A 101 15.08 -4.61 -11.03
C ILE A 101 13.66 -4.98 -11.46
N ASP A 102 13.35 -6.27 -11.65
CA ASP A 102 12.01 -6.72 -12.05
C ASP A 102 11.02 -6.64 -10.88
N PRO A 103 9.92 -5.85 -11.00
CA PRO A 103 8.91 -5.74 -9.96
C PRO A 103 8.25 -7.07 -9.57
N ARG A 104 8.14 -8.02 -10.50
CA ARG A 104 7.55 -9.36 -10.24
C ARG A 104 8.46 -10.19 -9.35
N ASN A 105 9.76 -10.13 -9.57
CA ASN A 105 10.76 -10.81 -8.74
C ASN A 105 10.79 -10.20 -7.34
N LEU A 106 10.77 -8.87 -7.25
CA LEU A 106 10.68 -8.18 -5.97
C LEU A 106 9.40 -8.58 -5.22
N GLY A 107 8.26 -8.60 -5.90
CA GLY A 107 6.99 -9.04 -5.33
C GLY A 107 7.03 -10.49 -4.83
N SER A 108 7.70 -11.39 -5.56
CA SER A 108 7.91 -12.78 -5.11
C SER A 108 8.76 -12.88 -3.86
N CYS A 109 9.84 -12.13 -3.79
CA CYS A 109 10.68 -12.07 -2.59
C CYS A 109 9.91 -11.56 -1.37
N LEU A 110 9.10 -10.51 -1.54
CA LEU A 110 8.30 -9.95 -0.46
C LEU A 110 7.21 -10.92 0.02
N ARG A 111 6.55 -11.64 -0.89
CA ARG A 111 5.57 -12.68 -0.52
C ARG A 111 6.24 -13.82 0.24
N SER A 112 7.40 -14.28 -0.20
CA SER A 112 8.17 -15.31 0.50
C SER A 112 8.62 -14.85 1.87
N ALA A 113 9.09 -13.61 2.00
CA ALA A 113 9.45 -13.02 3.27
C ALA A 113 8.27 -12.97 4.25
N ALA A 114 7.07 -12.65 3.76
CA ALA A 114 5.87 -12.65 4.57
C ALA A 114 5.49 -14.05 5.07
N VAL A 115 5.57 -15.07 4.20
CA VAL A 115 5.29 -16.48 4.57
C VAL A 115 6.31 -17.01 5.57
N LEU A 116 7.58 -16.61 5.45
CA LEU A 116 8.65 -17.00 6.35
C LEU A 116 8.72 -16.15 7.64
N GLU A 117 7.76 -15.26 7.83
CA GLU A 117 7.68 -14.37 9.00
C GLU A 117 8.97 -13.56 9.25
N VAL A 118 9.57 -13.07 8.16
CA VAL A 118 10.74 -12.20 8.24
C VAL A 118 10.39 -10.90 8.99
N ASP A 119 11.18 -10.52 9.97
CA ASP A 119 10.88 -9.37 10.83
C ASP A 119 11.05 -8.01 10.13
N ALA A 120 12.02 -7.90 9.23
CA ALA A 120 12.25 -6.71 8.45
C ALA A 120 12.82 -7.01 7.06
N VAL A 121 12.47 -6.17 6.10
CA VAL A 121 13.05 -6.22 4.75
C VAL A 121 13.75 -4.90 4.46
N ILE A 122 15.00 -4.97 4.05
CA ILE A 122 15.82 -3.83 3.62
C ILE A 122 15.92 -3.89 2.10
N ILE A 123 15.58 -2.80 1.43
CA ILE A 123 15.61 -2.71 -0.04
C ILE A 123 16.48 -1.53 -0.44
N ASN A 124 17.42 -1.76 -1.35
CA ASN A 124 18.24 -0.71 -1.91
C ASN A 124 17.39 0.22 -2.80
N LYS A 125 17.28 1.48 -2.43
CA LYS A 125 16.43 2.48 -3.08
C LYS A 125 16.81 2.75 -4.54
N HIS A 126 18.08 2.62 -4.89
CA HIS A 126 18.60 3.03 -6.19
C HIS A 126 18.78 1.91 -7.21
N GLN A 127 18.78 0.67 -6.76
CA GLN A 127 19.09 -0.51 -7.58
C GLN A 127 18.00 -1.58 -7.52
N CYS A 128 16.84 -1.25 -7.00
CA CYS A 128 15.69 -2.14 -6.96
C CYS A 128 14.48 -1.50 -7.65
N ALA A 129 13.56 -2.34 -8.10
CA ALA A 129 12.28 -1.89 -8.60
C ALA A 129 11.58 -0.96 -7.59
N PRO A 130 10.89 0.08 -8.04
CA PRO A 130 10.18 0.97 -7.13
C PRO A 130 9.13 0.20 -6.35
N VAL A 131 9.20 0.28 -5.03
CA VAL A 131 8.20 -0.29 -4.14
C VAL A 131 7.10 0.74 -3.95
N THR A 132 5.94 0.47 -4.49
CA THR A 132 4.75 1.32 -4.34
C THR A 132 4.09 1.20 -2.96
N VAL A 133 4.52 0.21 -2.17
CA VAL A 133 4.13 -0.02 -0.79
C VAL A 133 5.40 -0.26 0.00
N SER A 134 5.77 0.67 0.87
CA SER A 134 6.87 0.45 1.78
C SER A 134 6.47 -0.57 2.83
N TYR A 135 7.11 -1.71 2.77
CA TYR A 135 6.98 -2.76 3.75
C TYR A 135 8.08 -2.62 4.79
N THR A 136 7.72 -2.41 6.02
CA THR A 136 8.69 -2.31 7.10
C THR A 136 8.42 -3.21 8.28
N HIS A 137 7.21 -3.69 8.44
CA HIS A 137 6.85 -4.71 9.42
C HIS A 137 6.00 -5.77 8.78
N LEU A 138 6.51 -6.98 8.64
CA LEU A 138 5.75 -8.15 8.22
C LEU A 138 4.90 -8.71 9.37
N ARG A 139 5.24 -8.40 10.60
CA ARG A 139 4.43 -8.65 11.81
C ARG A 139 3.63 -7.40 12.19
N ALA A 140 2.80 -6.90 11.32
CA ALA A 140 1.81 -5.93 11.69
C ALA A 140 0.51 -6.67 11.98
N HIS A 141 0.35 -7.15 13.16
CA HIS A 141 -0.86 -7.39 13.95
C HIS A 141 -0.63 -8.62 14.83
N GLU A 142 -0.03 -8.40 15.96
CA GLU A 142 -0.48 -9.13 17.12
C GLU A 142 -1.91 -8.67 17.38
N THR A 143 -2.88 -9.45 16.95
CA THR A 143 -4.18 -9.44 17.58
C THR A 143 -3.92 -9.89 19.00
N SER A 144 -3.97 -8.96 19.94
CA SER A 144 -4.10 -9.30 21.35
C SER A 144 -5.44 -10.02 21.49
N TYR A 145 -5.41 -11.32 21.54
CA TYR A 145 -6.46 -12.11 22.17
C TYR A 145 -6.11 -12.17 23.64
N ASP A 146 -6.71 -11.28 24.38
CA ASP A 146 -6.97 -11.55 25.80
C ASP A 146 -8.22 -12.40 25.93
#